data_3f23f6f9d372037f8bd0da7724a7963b
#
_entry.id   3f23f6f9d372037f8bd0da7724a7963b
#
_cell.length_a   1.000
_cell.length_b   1.000
_cell.length_c   1.000
_cell.angle_alpha   90.00
_cell.angle_beta   90.00
_cell.angle_gamma   90.00
#
_symmetry.space_group_name_H-M   'P 1'
#
loop_
_entity.id
_entity.type
_entity.pdbx_description
1 polymer ?
#
loop_
_entity_poly.entity_id
_entity_poly.type
_entity_poly.pdbx_seq_one_letter_code
_entity_poly.pdbx_strand_id
1 'polypeptide(L)'
;KALGDYLIVGVTADDFDKTRGKINVQQSLMERIEAVRATGLADKIIVEEYEGQKIDDIRRYGVDIFTVGSDWVGKFDYLNDYCKVVYLPRTEGISSSEIRAEKRKIRLGLVGEDSLLLKHLNESVFVNGVEVTAVYSENAEILKEVDGRIENCKTFESLLGKCDAVYLVS
;
A
#
# COMPACT_ATOMS: atom_id res chain seq x y z
N LYS A 1 -21.26 8.64 -0.81
CA LYS A 1 -22.07 9.89 -0.86
C LYS A 1 -23.28 9.73 -1.81
N ALA A 2 -23.12 9.02 -2.96
CA ALA A 2 -24.25 8.82 -3.91
C ALA A 2 -25.43 8.00 -3.34
N LEU A 3 -25.23 7.26 -2.25
CA LEU A 3 -26.25 6.41 -1.64
C LEU A 3 -27.03 7.09 -0.49
N GLY A 4 -26.59 8.29 -0.05
CA GLY A 4 -27.22 8.98 1.07
C GLY A 4 -26.77 10.43 1.20
N ASP A 5 -27.49 11.19 2.00
CA ASP A 5 -27.28 12.63 2.20
C ASP A 5 -26.20 12.94 3.24
N TYR A 6 -26.06 12.05 4.21
CA TYR A 6 -25.09 12.19 5.31
C TYR A 6 -24.13 11.00 5.34
N LEU A 7 -22.83 11.27 5.26
CA LEU A 7 -21.79 10.23 5.22
C LEU A 7 -21.03 10.19 6.55
N ILE A 8 -21.12 9.05 7.23
CA ILE A 8 -20.28 8.73 8.39
C ILE A 8 -19.18 7.78 7.92
N VAL A 9 -17.92 8.10 8.20
CA VAL A 9 -16.77 7.26 7.88
C VAL A 9 -16.16 6.71 9.17
N GLY A 10 -16.10 5.39 9.30
CA GLY A 10 -15.38 4.70 10.35
C GLY A 10 -13.91 4.53 9.99
N VAL A 11 -13.01 4.97 10.88
CA VAL A 11 -11.56 4.76 10.76
C VAL A 11 -11.12 3.82 11.88
N THR A 12 -10.52 2.69 11.53
CA THR A 12 -10.13 1.66 12.49
C THR A 12 -8.95 2.13 13.36
N ALA A 13 -9.02 1.94 14.67
CA ALA A 13 -7.93 2.25 15.60
C ALA A 13 -6.71 1.36 15.34
N ASP A 14 -5.51 1.86 15.63
CA ASP A 14 -4.25 1.16 15.35
C ASP A 14 -4.13 -0.16 16.12
N ASP A 15 -4.58 -0.20 17.36
CA ASP A 15 -4.55 -1.41 18.18
C ASP A 15 -5.58 -2.45 17.73
N PHE A 16 -6.74 -2.00 17.27
CA PHE A 16 -7.75 -2.89 16.71
C PHE A 16 -7.31 -3.51 15.37
N ASP A 17 -6.62 -2.75 14.53
CA ASP A 17 -6.01 -3.27 13.30
C ASP A 17 -4.96 -4.37 13.58
N LYS A 18 -4.14 -4.21 14.64
CA LYS A 18 -3.15 -5.21 15.06
C LYS A 18 -3.80 -6.51 15.49
N THR A 19 -4.88 -6.47 16.27
CA THR A 19 -5.63 -7.67 16.71
C THR A 19 -6.21 -8.44 15.53
N ARG A 20 -6.47 -7.78 14.39
CA ARG A 20 -6.97 -8.37 13.14
C ARG A 20 -5.85 -8.81 12.18
N GLY A 21 -4.59 -8.81 12.63
CA GLY A 21 -3.44 -9.30 11.87
C GLY A 21 -2.84 -8.29 10.88
N LYS A 22 -3.22 -7.03 10.93
CA LYS A 22 -2.62 -5.97 10.12
C LYS A 22 -1.37 -5.42 10.81
N ILE A 23 -0.23 -6.08 10.63
CA ILE A 23 1.02 -5.77 11.31
C ILE A 23 1.74 -4.53 10.71
N ASN A 24 1.37 -4.10 9.50
CA ASN A 24 2.10 -3.08 8.73
C ASN A 24 1.22 -1.87 8.37
N VAL A 25 0.59 -1.25 9.37
CA VAL A 25 -0.10 0.03 9.18
C VAL A 25 0.97 1.12 9.00
N GLN A 26 1.00 1.76 7.83
CA GLN A 26 2.01 2.80 7.50
C GLN A 26 1.65 4.18 8.03
N GLN A 27 0.35 4.43 8.18
CA GLN A 27 -0.19 5.70 8.62
C GLN A 27 -0.81 5.51 9.99
N SER A 28 -0.49 6.38 10.92
CA SER A 28 -1.14 6.45 12.22
C SER A 28 -2.65 6.70 12.07
N LEU A 29 -3.42 6.42 13.12
CA LEU A 29 -4.85 6.73 13.16
C LEU A 29 -5.11 8.21 12.80
N MET A 30 -4.32 9.12 13.33
CA MET A 30 -4.50 10.56 13.08
C MET A 30 -4.25 10.92 11.62
N GLU A 31 -3.21 10.38 10.98
CA GLU A 31 -2.95 10.61 9.56
C GLU A 31 -4.09 10.07 8.69
N ARG A 32 -4.67 8.92 9.05
CA ARG A 32 -5.82 8.35 8.32
C ARG A 32 -7.08 9.19 8.49
N ILE A 33 -7.33 9.70 9.70
CA ILE A 33 -8.44 10.63 9.96
C ILE A 33 -8.27 11.91 9.13
N GLU A 34 -7.08 12.50 9.12
CA GLU A 34 -6.81 13.71 8.34
C GLU A 34 -6.95 13.47 6.84
N ALA A 35 -6.50 12.32 6.34
CA ALA A 35 -6.68 11.95 4.93
C ALA A 35 -8.17 11.85 4.55
N VAL A 36 -9.02 11.25 5.41
CA VAL A 36 -10.48 11.21 5.20
C VAL A 36 -11.06 12.62 5.25
N ARG A 37 -10.67 13.43 6.23
CA ARG A 37 -11.13 14.83 6.38
C ARG A 37 -10.78 15.66 5.15
N ALA A 38 -9.57 15.52 4.64
CA ALA A 38 -9.09 16.26 3.47
C ALA A 38 -9.89 15.99 2.19
N THR A 39 -10.62 14.86 2.11
CA THR A 39 -11.51 14.59 0.96
C THR A 39 -12.71 15.54 0.91
N GLY A 40 -13.10 16.14 2.04
CA GLY A 40 -14.30 16.96 2.17
C GLY A 40 -15.63 16.20 1.95
N LEU A 41 -15.58 14.86 1.87
CA LEU A 41 -16.77 14.04 1.57
C LEU A 41 -17.48 13.52 2.83
N ALA A 42 -16.74 13.31 3.92
CA ALA A 42 -17.28 12.82 5.18
C ALA A 42 -17.95 13.95 5.96
N ASP A 43 -19.20 13.76 6.32
CA ASP A 43 -19.92 14.68 7.21
C ASP A 43 -19.56 14.41 8.68
N LYS A 44 -19.21 13.15 9.00
CA LYS A 44 -18.73 12.74 10.33
C LYS A 44 -17.67 11.67 10.20
N ILE A 45 -16.67 11.72 11.06
CA ILE A 45 -15.63 10.67 11.18
C ILE A 45 -15.73 10.10 12.59
N ILE A 46 -15.76 8.76 12.68
CA ILE A 46 -15.75 8.02 13.95
C ILE A 46 -14.58 7.05 13.97
N VAL A 47 -14.15 6.66 15.16
CA VAL A 47 -13.08 5.66 15.35
C VAL A 47 -13.71 4.31 15.67
N GLU A 48 -13.26 3.26 14.96
CA GLU A 48 -13.61 1.88 15.24
C GLU A 48 -12.56 1.25 16.17
N GLU A 49 -12.94 0.87 17.38
CA GLU A 49 -12.03 0.42 18.44
C GLU A 49 -12.25 -1.05 18.85
N TYR A 50 -13.45 -1.62 18.60
CA TYR A 50 -13.79 -2.99 19.03
C TYR A 50 -14.72 -3.71 18.06
N GLU A 51 -14.71 -5.04 18.18
CA GLU A 51 -15.61 -5.88 17.40
C GLU A 51 -17.06 -5.72 17.90
N GLY A 52 -18.01 -5.60 16.97
CA GLY A 52 -19.42 -5.35 17.32
C GLY A 52 -19.81 -3.87 17.37
N GLN A 53 -18.85 -2.95 17.42
CA GLN A 53 -19.11 -1.50 17.45
C GLN A 53 -20.04 -1.03 16.32
N LYS A 54 -20.00 -1.71 15.15
CA LYS A 54 -20.84 -1.35 14.02
C LYS A 54 -22.35 -1.35 14.36
N ILE A 55 -22.80 -2.29 15.15
CA ILE A 55 -24.21 -2.35 15.60
C ILE A 55 -24.51 -1.16 16.50
N ASP A 56 -23.61 -0.85 17.43
CA ASP A 56 -23.78 0.28 18.36
C ASP A 56 -23.81 1.61 17.61
N ASP A 57 -22.91 1.78 16.63
CA ASP A 57 -22.84 2.98 15.82
C ASP A 57 -24.05 3.13 14.89
N ILE A 58 -24.52 2.05 14.26
CA ILE A 58 -25.73 2.04 13.44
C ILE A 58 -26.93 2.53 14.25
N ARG A 59 -27.09 1.99 15.45
CA ARG A 59 -28.18 2.40 16.36
C ARG A 59 -28.02 3.83 16.87
N ARG A 60 -26.80 4.19 17.26
CA ARG A 60 -26.48 5.51 17.85
C ARG A 60 -26.70 6.65 16.86
N TYR A 61 -26.34 6.44 15.61
CA TYR A 61 -26.38 7.46 14.57
C TYR A 61 -27.57 7.32 13.63
N GLY A 62 -28.43 6.31 13.80
CA GLY A 62 -29.58 6.07 12.94
C GLY A 62 -29.17 5.80 11.50
N VAL A 63 -28.18 4.92 11.29
CA VAL A 63 -27.64 4.63 9.96
C VAL A 63 -28.64 3.80 9.15
N ASP A 64 -29.04 4.29 8.00
CA ASP A 64 -29.95 3.58 7.08
C ASP A 64 -29.21 2.61 6.17
N ILE A 65 -27.98 2.95 5.76
CA ILE A 65 -27.20 2.17 4.81
C ILE A 65 -25.76 2.01 5.31
N PHE A 66 -25.34 0.77 5.49
CA PHE A 66 -23.94 0.42 5.73
C PHE A 66 -23.27 0.00 4.42
N THR A 67 -22.12 0.58 4.10
CA THR A 67 -21.38 0.25 2.89
C THR A 67 -19.97 -0.24 3.19
N VAL A 68 -19.53 -1.24 2.45
CA VAL A 68 -18.18 -1.82 2.53
C VAL A 68 -17.77 -2.36 1.15
N GLY A 69 -16.49 -2.55 0.91
CA GLY A 69 -16.00 -3.10 -0.35
C GLY A 69 -16.44 -4.55 -0.59
N SER A 70 -16.53 -4.95 -1.86
CA SER A 70 -16.94 -6.29 -2.29
C SER A 70 -16.05 -7.43 -1.78
N ASP A 71 -14.82 -7.14 -1.35
CA ASP A 71 -13.93 -8.13 -0.72
C ASP A 71 -14.51 -8.71 0.58
N TRP A 72 -15.52 -8.05 1.12
CA TRP A 72 -16.20 -8.39 2.38
C TRP A 72 -17.60 -8.97 2.20
N VAL A 73 -17.99 -9.35 0.99
CA VAL A 73 -19.32 -9.91 0.70
C VAL A 73 -19.62 -11.08 1.67
N GLY A 74 -20.81 -11.01 2.28
CA GLY A 74 -21.28 -11.99 3.28
C GLY A 74 -20.77 -11.79 4.71
N LYS A 75 -19.66 -11.06 4.90
CA LYS A 75 -19.06 -10.86 6.25
C LYS A 75 -19.87 -9.93 7.14
N PHE A 76 -20.66 -9.04 6.55
CA PHE A 76 -21.45 -8.03 7.27
C PHE A 76 -22.97 -8.23 7.09
N ASP A 77 -23.41 -9.37 6.58
CA ASP A 77 -24.84 -9.67 6.37
C ASP A 77 -25.65 -9.65 7.67
N TYR A 78 -25.01 -9.90 8.82
CA TYR A 78 -25.62 -9.79 10.12
C TYR A 78 -26.10 -8.37 10.47
N LEU A 79 -25.61 -7.35 9.76
CA LEU A 79 -26.07 -5.97 9.93
C LEU A 79 -27.41 -5.69 9.22
N ASN A 80 -27.90 -6.60 8.35
CA ASN A 80 -29.19 -6.44 7.67
C ASN A 80 -30.39 -6.39 8.64
N ASP A 81 -30.21 -6.87 9.87
CA ASP A 81 -31.23 -6.73 10.94
C ASP A 81 -31.34 -5.29 11.47
N TYR A 82 -30.37 -4.43 11.15
CA TYR A 82 -30.27 -3.06 11.69
C TYR A 82 -30.31 -1.97 10.61
N CYS A 83 -29.79 -2.24 9.42
CA CYS A 83 -29.71 -1.29 8.32
C CYS A 83 -29.54 -2.05 6.99
N LYS A 84 -29.68 -1.35 5.86
CA LYS A 84 -29.39 -1.93 4.54
C LYS A 84 -27.88 -2.08 4.35
N VAL A 85 -27.41 -3.30 4.08
CA VAL A 85 -25.99 -3.56 3.73
C VAL A 85 -25.80 -3.50 2.24
N VAL A 86 -24.82 -2.71 1.78
CA VAL A 86 -24.46 -2.54 0.36
C VAL A 86 -22.96 -2.80 0.17
N TYR A 87 -22.64 -3.82 -0.60
CA TYR A 87 -21.27 -4.13 -0.99
C TYR A 87 -20.91 -3.37 -2.26
N LEU A 88 -19.94 -2.48 -2.17
CA LEU A 88 -19.51 -1.66 -3.30
C LEU A 88 -18.49 -2.44 -4.16
N PRO A 89 -18.63 -2.40 -5.48
CA PRO A 89 -17.67 -3.03 -6.37
C PRO A 89 -16.28 -2.42 -6.15
N ARG A 90 -15.25 -3.26 -6.29
CA ARG A 90 -13.86 -2.80 -6.20
C ARG A 90 -13.54 -1.91 -7.39
N THR A 91 -12.83 -0.82 -7.15
CA THR A 91 -12.24 -0.01 -8.22
C THR A 91 -11.08 -0.78 -8.82
N GLU A 92 -11.15 -1.09 -10.11
CA GLU A 92 -10.07 -1.79 -10.81
C GLU A 92 -8.79 -0.95 -10.83
N GLY A 93 -7.64 -1.62 -10.72
CA GLY A 93 -6.31 -0.99 -10.77
C GLY A 93 -5.93 -0.21 -9.51
N ILE A 94 -6.74 -0.26 -8.44
CA ILE A 94 -6.41 0.40 -7.17
C ILE A 94 -6.55 -0.61 -6.02
N SER A 95 -5.43 -1.00 -5.42
CA SER A 95 -5.43 -1.73 -4.16
C SER A 95 -4.50 -1.07 -3.16
N SER A 96 -4.86 -1.13 -1.88
CA SER A 96 -3.99 -0.64 -0.81
C SER A 96 -2.68 -1.43 -0.72
N SER A 97 -2.67 -2.67 -1.21
CA SER A 97 -1.47 -3.50 -1.31
C SER A 97 -0.55 -3.03 -2.44
N GLU A 98 -1.10 -2.69 -3.61
CA GLU A 98 -0.36 -2.11 -4.74
C GLU A 98 0.21 -0.74 -4.39
N ILE A 99 -0.60 0.15 -3.81
CA ILE A 99 -0.14 1.48 -3.34
C ILE A 99 0.98 1.34 -2.29
N ARG A 100 0.89 0.35 -1.39
CA ARG A 100 1.95 0.08 -0.40
C ARG A 100 3.21 -0.49 -1.05
N ALA A 101 3.06 -1.36 -2.03
CA ALA A 101 4.18 -1.93 -2.79
C ALA A 101 4.93 -0.83 -3.57
N GLU A 102 4.20 0.08 -4.22
CA GLU A 102 4.79 1.23 -4.91
C GLU A 102 5.53 2.20 -3.96
N LYS A 103 4.94 2.49 -2.79
CA LYS A 103 5.57 3.37 -1.79
C LYS A 103 6.74 2.74 -1.03
N ARG A 104 6.90 1.42 -1.09
CA ARG A 104 7.95 0.66 -0.39
C ARG A 104 8.91 -0.03 -1.35
N LYS A 105 9.08 0.48 -2.55
CA LYS A 105 10.15 -0.03 -3.41
C LYS A 105 11.50 0.24 -2.74
N ILE A 106 12.19 -0.84 -2.43
CA ILE A 106 13.60 -0.78 -2.03
C ILE A 106 14.39 -0.43 -3.28
N ARG A 107 15.08 0.69 -3.25
CA ARG A 107 16.02 1.05 -4.31
C ARG A 107 17.25 0.17 -4.16
N LEU A 108 17.48 -0.69 -5.15
CA LEU A 108 18.54 -1.67 -5.14
C LEU A 108 19.69 -1.20 -6.05
N GLY A 109 20.90 -1.21 -5.52
CA GLY A 109 22.13 -1.10 -6.29
C GLY A 109 22.67 -2.49 -6.62
N LEU A 110 23.02 -2.76 -7.88
CA LEU A 110 23.68 -4.00 -8.28
C LEU A 110 25.17 -3.76 -8.50
N VAL A 111 25.98 -4.69 -8.02
CA VAL A 111 27.44 -4.68 -8.18
C VAL A 111 27.89 -6.03 -8.72
N GLY A 112 28.64 -6.04 -9.80
CA GLY A 112 29.17 -7.29 -10.37
C GLY A 112 29.98 -7.05 -11.64
N GLU A 113 30.80 -8.04 -12.03
CA GLU A 113 31.80 -7.92 -13.10
C GLU A 113 31.50 -8.84 -14.31
N ASP A 114 30.43 -9.64 -14.23
CA ASP A 114 30.12 -10.61 -15.26
C ASP A 114 28.64 -10.55 -15.73
N SER A 115 28.29 -11.43 -16.67
CA SER A 115 26.94 -11.50 -17.26
C SER A 115 25.83 -11.86 -16.25
N LEU A 116 26.18 -12.37 -15.05
CA LEU A 116 25.21 -12.61 -13.99
C LEU A 116 24.57 -11.32 -13.50
N LEU A 117 25.30 -10.20 -13.55
CA LEU A 117 24.75 -8.88 -13.23
C LEU A 117 23.57 -8.54 -14.14
N LEU A 118 23.71 -8.73 -15.46
CA LEU A 118 22.64 -8.49 -16.44
C LEU A 118 21.47 -9.46 -16.22
N LYS A 119 21.76 -10.72 -15.90
CA LYS A 119 20.72 -11.71 -15.57
C LYS A 119 19.90 -11.26 -14.36
N HIS A 120 20.54 -10.91 -13.25
CA HIS A 120 19.84 -10.44 -12.06
C HIS A 120 19.10 -9.12 -12.29
N LEU A 121 19.67 -8.23 -13.11
CA LEU A 121 19.00 -7.01 -13.53
C LEU A 121 17.68 -7.33 -14.27
N ASN A 122 17.70 -8.24 -15.22
CA ASN A 122 16.52 -8.66 -15.96
C ASN A 122 15.50 -9.40 -15.09
N GLU A 123 15.94 -10.21 -14.13
CA GLU A 123 15.09 -10.91 -13.20
C GLU A 123 14.46 -9.98 -12.15
N SER A 124 15.11 -8.88 -11.82
CA SER A 124 14.64 -7.93 -10.81
C SER A 124 13.28 -7.31 -11.13
N VAL A 125 12.92 -7.21 -12.41
CA VAL A 125 11.59 -6.69 -12.85
C VAL A 125 10.42 -7.54 -12.39
N PHE A 126 10.67 -8.82 -12.07
CA PHE A 126 9.66 -9.75 -11.55
C PHE A 126 9.59 -9.78 -10.01
N VAL A 127 10.46 -9.02 -9.32
CA VAL A 127 10.50 -8.98 -7.86
C VAL A 127 9.66 -7.80 -7.37
N ASN A 128 8.57 -8.10 -6.68
CA ASN A 128 7.71 -7.07 -6.10
C ASN A 128 8.40 -6.32 -4.95
N GLY A 129 8.29 -5.00 -4.95
CA GLY A 129 8.83 -4.15 -3.88
C GLY A 129 10.31 -3.83 -4.00
N VAL A 130 10.95 -4.15 -5.14
CA VAL A 130 12.34 -3.82 -5.45
C VAL A 130 12.39 -3.06 -6.78
N GLU A 131 13.25 -2.07 -6.85
CA GLU A 131 13.56 -1.34 -8.08
C GLU A 131 15.07 -1.14 -8.17
N VAL A 132 15.69 -1.64 -9.24
CA VAL A 132 17.10 -1.38 -9.49
C VAL A 132 17.25 0.06 -9.99
N THR A 133 17.94 0.89 -9.20
CA THR A 133 18.13 2.32 -9.50
C THR A 133 19.54 2.62 -9.98
N ALA A 134 20.52 1.80 -9.61
CA ALA A 134 21.91 2.02 -9.95
C ALA A 134 22.68 0.71 -10.12
N VAL A 135 23.70 0.76 -10.96
CA VAL A 135 24.63 -0.36 -11.21
C VAL A 135 26.06 0.14 -11.11
N TYR A 136 26.93 -0.66 -10.53
CA TYR A 136 28.38 -0.46 -10.56
C TYR A 136 29.06 -1.73 -11.07
N SER A 137 29.95 -1.55 -12.04
CA SER A 137 30.84 -2.58 -12.57
C SER A 137 32.12 -1.95 -13.05
N GLU A 138 33.26 -2.63 -12.87
CA GLU A 138 34.51 -2.26 -13.50
C GLU A 138 34.56 -2.70 -14.98
N ASN A 139 33.64 -3.60 -15.37
CA ASN A 139 33.51 -4.08 -16.75
C ASN A 139 32.65 -3.13 -17.60
N ALA A 140 33.28 -2.30 -18.41
CA ALA A 140 32.60 -1.32 -19.26
C ALA A 140 31.70 -1.94 -20.34
N GLU A 141 31.95 -3.19 -20.76
CA GLU A 141 31.12 -3.85 -21.78
C GLU A 141 29.75 -4.21 -21.18
N ILE A 142 29.69 -4.67 -19.92
CA ILE A 142 28.45 -4.94 -19.21
C ILE A 142 27.62 -3.66 -19.07
N LEU A 143 28.24 -2.55 -18.71
CA LEU A 143 27.56 -1.27 -18.53
C LEU A 143 26.90 -0.75 -19.81
N LYS A 144 27.40 -1.13 -21.00
CA LYS A 144 26.76 -0.76 -22.27
C LYS A 144 25.41 -1.43 -22.51
N GLU A 145 25.19 -2.58 -21.89
CA GLU A 145 23.96 -3.36 -22.02
C GLU A 145 22.90 -2.97 -20.99
N VAL A 146 23.25 -2.14 -19.99
CA VAL A 146 22.33 -1.67 -18.97
C VAL A 146 21.37 -0.63 -19.56
N ASP A 147 20.07 -0.75 -19.25
CA ASP A 147 19.04 0.19 -19.68
C ASP A 147 19.39 1.62 -19.20
N GLY A 148 19.31 2.58 -20.10
CA GLY A 148 19.66 3.99 -19.83
C GLY A 148 18.83 4.68 -18.74
N ARG A 149 17.76 4.03 -18.24
CA ARG A 149 16.98 4.49 -17.08
C ARG A 149 17.66 4.16 -15.76
N ILE A 150 18.62 3.24 -15.74
CA ILE A 150 19.37 2.82 -14.58
C ILE A 150 20.70 3.56 -14.58
N GLU A 151 21.07 4.13 -13.44
CA GLU A 151 22.29 4.94 -13.35
C GLU A 151 23.54 4.06 -13.29
N ASN A 152 24.44 4.24 -14.26
CA ASN A 152 25.76 3.62 -14.26
C ASN A 152 26.70 4.43 -13.36
N CYS A 153 26.99 3.92 -12.18
CA CYS A 153 27.86 4.57 -11.20
C CYS A 153 29.33 4.34 -11.55
N LYS A 154 30.15 5.40 -11.43
CA LYS A 154 31.59 5.34 -11.69
C LYS A 154 32.40 4.79 -10.52
N THR A 155 31.87 4.83 -9.33
CA THR A 155 32.47 4.32 -8.10
C THR A 155 31.42 3.62 -7.24
N PHE A 156 31.89 2.71 -6.39
CA PHE A 156 31.03 2.03 -5.42
C PHE A 156 30.39 3.03 -4.44
N GLU A 157 31.13 4.05 -4.00
CA GLU A 157 30.61 5.09 -3.10
C GLU A 157 29.47 5.88 -3.75
N SER A 158 29.58 6.15 -5.06
CA SER A 158 28.51 6.82 -5.81
C SER A 158 27.24 5.98 -5.85
N LEU A 159 27.36 4.66 -5.97
CA LEU A 159 26.23 3.73 -5.93
C LEU A 159 25.54 3.73 -4.58
N LEU A 160 26.30 3.75 -3.47
CA LEU A 160 25.73 3.77 -2.11
C LEU A 160 24.79 4.97 -1.87
N GLY A 161 25.06 6.11 -2.49
CA GLY A 161 24.20 7.31 -2.42
C GLY A 161 22.90 7.20 -3.21
N LYS A 162 22.73 6.18 -4.05
CA LYS A 162 21.61 6.02 -4.99
C LYS A 162 20.63 4.91 -4.63
N CYS A 163 20.96 4.09 -3.63
CA CYS A 163 20.17 2.91 -3.28
C CYS A 163 19.99 2.78 -1.76
N ASP A 164 19.01 1.99 -1.37
CA ASP A 164 18.71 1.66 0.03
C ASP A 164 19.38 0.33 0.43
N ALA A 165 19.68 -0.51 -0.55
CA ALA A 165 20.36 -1.80 -0.38
C ALA A 165 21.28 -2.08 -1.59
N VAL A 166 22.31 -2.87 -1.36
CA VAL A 166 23.25 -3.31 -2.40
C VAL A 166 23.20 -4.83 -2.51
N TYR A 167 23.12 -5.34 -3.71
CA TYR A 167 23.26 -6.76 -4.02
C TYR A 167 24.55 -6.99 -4.80
N LEU A 168 25.43 -7.78 -4.19
CA LEU A 168 26.71 -8.18 -4.79
C LEU A 168 26.48 -9.45 -5.60
N VAL A 169 26.72 -9.36 -6.90
CA VAL A 169 26.63 -10.47 -7.84
C VAL A 169 28.03 -11.05 -8.02
N SER A 170 28.22 -12.31 -7.65
CA SER A 170 29.50 -13.00 -7.78
C SER A 170 29.31 -14.44 -8.28
#